data_f3b4d5e6c2d6152c594d5824865520ca
#
_entry.id   f3b4d5e6c2d6152c594d5824865520ca
#
_cell.length_a   1.000
_cell.length_b   1.000
_cell.length_c   1.000
_cell.angle_alpha   90.00
_cell.angle_beta   90.00
_cell.angle_gamma   90.00
#
_symmetry.space_group_name_H-M   'P 1'
#
loop_
_entity.id
_entity.type
_entity.pdbx_description
1 polymer ?
#
loop_
_entity_poly.entity_id
_entity_poly.type
_entity_poly.pdbx_seq_one_letter_code
_entity_poly.pdbx_strand_id
1 'polypeptide(L)'
;MRNFNTELSDKHNAAHEKYAYSFDFDIMHPYMLKSFSTFLRPGNLLELGSYQGKFTERLLQHFDDVTCVEASSDAIAIAKKRLGNRIQQVEGMFEHINLPRQYDNIVMTHVLEHLDDPVQVLQRVNREWLSETGRFFLVCPNANAPSRQIAVKMGLISHNAAVTPAEAEHGHRITYALDTLERDASRAGLRVVHRSGIFFKALANFQWDRLLQTDIISKEYLEGCYQLGQQYPDLCSSIMLVCERGNR
;
A
#
# COMPACT_ATOMS: atom_id res chain seq x y z
N MET A 1 -9.66 -7.94 20.97
CA MET A 1 -8.35 -7.42 20.50
C MET A 1 -8.09 -7.98 19.12
N ARG A 2 -7.69 -7.18 18.14
CA ARG A 2 -7.37 -7.64 16.78
C ARG A 2 -6.20 -8.62 16.81
N ASN A 3 -6.24 -9.64 15.96
CA ASN A 3 -5.13 -10.59 15.82
C ASN A 3 -4.54 -10.45 14.40
N PHE A 4 -3.51 -9.61 14.28
CA PHE A 4 -2.85 -9.34 12.99
C PHE A 4 -2.21 -10.58 12.38
N ASN A 5 -1.70 -11.53 13.18
CA ASN A 5 -1.18 -12.78 12.65
C ASN A 5 -2.25 -13.58 11.90
N THR A 6 -3.50 -13.56 12.40
CA THR A 6 -4.62 -14.22 11.73
C THR A 6 -5.13 -13.44 10.52
N GLU A 7 -5.23 -12.10 10.61
CA GLU A 7 -5.71 -11.25 9.51
C GLU A 7 -4.77 -11.30 8.30
N LEU A 8 -3.45 -11.36 8.53
CA LEU A 8 -2.41 -11.36 7.50
C LEU A 8 -2.04 -12.78 7.00
N SER A 9 -2.74 -13.81 7.43
CA SER A 9 -2.49 -15.18 6.99
C SER A 9 -3.43 -15.61 5.86
N ASP A 10 -2.95 -16.48 4.97
CA ASP A 10 -3.81 -17.18 4.01
C ASP A 10 -4.70 -18.18 4.77
N LYS A 11 -6.00 -17.92 4.82
CA LYS A 11 -6.96 -18.71 5.63
C LYS A 11 -7.47 -19.94 4.93
N HIS A 12 -7.46 -19.95 3.60
CA HIS A 12 -7.97 -21.04 2.78
C HIS A 12 -7.00 -21.34 1.62
N ASN A 13 -6.94 -22.61 1.24
CA ASN A 13 -6.15 -23.04 0.07
C ASN A 13 -6.77 -22.59 -1.28
N ALA A 14 -7.79 -21.75 -1.26
CA ALA A 14 -8.44 -21.25 -2.46
C ALA A 14 -7.58 -20.14 -3.10
N ALA A 15 -7.29 -20.29 -4.37
CA ALA A 15 -6.40 -19.37 -5.11
C ALA A 15 -6.89 -17.91 -5.17
N HIS A 16 -8.16 -17.66 -4.83
CA HIS A 16 -8.80 -16.34 -4.85
C HIS A 16 -9.03 -15.73 -3.45
N GLU A 17 -8.52 -16.37 -2.38
CA GLU A 17 -8.70 -15.95 -0.99
C GLU A 17 -7.37 -15.77 -0.26
N LYS A 18 -6.31 -15.42 -0.98
CA LYS A 18 -5.01 -15.11 -0.40
C LYS A 18 -4.99 -13.68 0.14
N TYR A 19 -4.24 -13.46 1.22
CA TYR A 19 -3.94 -12.12 1.73
C TYR A 19 -3.19 -11.28 0.69
N ALA A 20 -2.17 -11.87 0.04
CA ALA A 20 -1.40 -11.21 -1.01
C ALA A 20 -1.03 -12.19 -2.14
N TYR A 21 -0.98 -11.67 -3.35
CA TYR A 21 -0.73 -12.40 -4.58
C TYR A 21 0.69 -12.16 -5.11
N SER A 22 1.20 -13.07 -5.95
CA SER A 22 2.49 -12.85 -6.64
C SER A 22 2.44 -11.58 -7.48
N PHE A 23 1.29 -11.29 -8.10
CA PHE A 23 1.04 -10.04 -8.82
C PHE A 23 1.36 -8.79 -7.98
N ASP A 24 1.00 -8.78 -6.69
CA ASP A 24 1.26 -7.64 -5.81
C ASP A 24 2.76 -7.44 -5.60
N PHE A 25 3.50 -8.52 -5.38
CA PHE A 25 4.92 -8.46 -5.09
C PHE A 25 5.80 -8.25 -6.33
N ASP A 26 5.46 -8.93 -7.43
CA ASP A 26 6.33 -9.03 -8.61
C ASP A 26 6.00 -7.96 -9.65
N ILE A 27 4.75 -7.44 -9.66
CA ILE A 27 4.30 -6.44 -10.61
C ILE A 27 4.00 -5.10 -9.91
N MET A 28 3.13 -5.10 -8.90
CA MET A 28 2.71 -3.83 -8.29
C MET A 28 3.84 -3.13 -7.53
N HIS A 29 4.64 -3.85 -6.74
CA HIS A 29 5.74 -3.24 -6.00
C HIS A 29 6.77 -2.52 -6.89
N PRO A 30 7.29 -3.12 -8.00
CA PRO A 30 8.15 -2.40 -8.94
C PRO A 30 7.52 -1.11 -9.48
N TYR A 31 6.24 -1.15 -9.87
CA TYR A 31 5.56 0.02 -10.41
C TYR A 31 5.22 1.06 -9.34
N MET A 32 4.95 0.66 -8.09
CA MET A 32 4.87 1.58 -6.95
C MET A 32 6.18 2.34 -6.78
N LEU A 33 7.29 1.61 -6.69
CA LEU A 33 8.62 2.22 -6.53
C LEU A 33 8.99 3.12 -7.71
N LYS A 34 8.67 2.71 -8.95
CA LYS A 34 8.83 3.55 -10.15
C LYS A 34 8.03 4.85 -10.03
N SER A 35 6.79 4.80 -9.52
CA SER A 35 5.96 5.99 -9.29
C SER A 35 6.50 6.89 -8.18
N PHE A 36 7.17 6.34 -7.17
CA PHE A 36 7.77 7.10 -6.09
C PHE A 36 9.07 7.80 -6.49
N SER A 37 9.83 7.22 -7.42
CA SER A 37 11.24 7.54 -7.71
C SER A 37 11.51 9.03 -7.95
N THR A 38 10.59 9.75 -8.62
CA THR A 38 10.73 11.18 -8.91
C THR A 38 10.48 12.08 -7.71
N PHE A 39 9.90 11.56 -6.64
CA PHE A 39 9.54 12.31 -5.43
C PHE A 39 10.39 11.94 -4.22
N LEU A 40 11.18 10.86 -4.28
CA LEU A 40 12.04 10.42 -3.18
C LEU A 40 13.03 11.53 -2.78
N ARG A 41 13.27 11.65 -1.48
CA ARG A 41 14.23 12.58 -0.91
C ARG A 41 15.46 11.84 -0.42
N PRO A 42 16.65 12.42 -0.49
CA PRO A 42 17.80 11.91 0.26
C PRO A 42 17.48 11.87 1.75
N GLY A 43 18.03 10.88 2.47
CA GLY A 43 17.88 10.76 3.91
C GLY A 43 17.32 9.43 4.36
N ASN A 44 16.59 9.42 5.46
CA ASN A 44 16.04 8.22 6.08
C ASN A 44 14.62 7.90 5.58
N LEU A 45 14.22 6.64 5.83
CA LEU A 45 12.91 6.14 5.43
C LEU A 45 12.19 5.45 6.60
N LEU A 46 10.89 5.71 6.71
CA LEU A 46 9.94 4.96 7.53
C LEU A 46 8.96 4.20 6.64
N GLU A 47 8.88 2.89 6.81
CA GLU A 47 7.84 2.07 6.20
C GLU A 47 6.81 1.68 7.27
N LEU A 48 5.56 2.08 7.04
CA LEU A 48 4.43 1.75 7.90
C LEU A 48 3.65 0.58 7.30
N GLY A 49 3.70 -0.58 7.97
CA GLY A 49 3.13 -1.84 7.49
C GLY A 49 4.07 -2.58 6.54
N SER A 50 5.22 -3.03 7.04
CA SER A 50 6.24 -3.70 6.22
C SER A 50 5.91 -5.16 5.88
N TYR A 51 4.88 -5.75 6.52
CA TYR A 51 4.53 -7.16 6.35
C TYR A 51 5.77 -8.06 6.41
N GLN A 52 5.97 -8.94 5.43
CA GLN A 52 7.11 -9.87 5.36
C GLN A 52 8.39 -9.25 4.75
N GLY A 53 8.45 -7.93 4.59
CA GLY A 53 9.63 -7.19 4.13
C GLY A 53 9.90 -7.27 2.62
N LYS A 54 8.96 -7.72 1.79
CA LYS A 54 9.17 -7.81 0.33
C LYS A 54 9.29 -6.44 -0.34
N PHE A 55 8.49 -5.46 0.09
CA PHE A 55 8.61 -4.10 -0.42
C PHE A 55 9.81 -3.39 0.19
N THR A 56 10.06 -3.61 1.47
CA THR A 56 11.27 -3.12 2.19
C THR A 56 12.55 -3.50 1.44
N GLU A 57 12.66 -4.74 0.96
CA GLU A 57 13.84 -5.20 0.21
C GLU A 57 14.11 -4.37 -1.05
N ARG A 58 13.06 -3.85 -1.70
CA ARG A 58 13.18 -2.94 -2.84
C ARG A 58 13.55 -1.53 -2.41
N LEU A 59 12.99 -1.04 -1.30
CA LEU A 59 13.30 0.27 -0.73
C LEU A 59 14.77 0.35 -0.28
N LEU A 60 15.35 -0.74 0.21
CA LEU A 60 16.78 -0.86 0.57
C LEU A 60 17.76 -0.71 -0.62
N GLN A 61 17.27 -0.65 -1.86
CA GLN A 61 18.08 -0.29 -3.03
C GLN A 61 18.29 1.23 -3.15
N HIS A 62 17.51 2.01 -2.39
CA HIS A 62 17.51 3.48 -2.42
C HIS A 62 17.86 4.12 -1.08
N PHE A 63 17.75 3.37 0.02
CA PHE A 63 17.93 3.87 1.39
C PHE A 63 18.77 2.92 2.24
N ASP A 64 19.75 3.48 2.94
CA ASP A 64 20.59 2.75 3.91
C ASP A 64 20.02 2.81 5.33
N ASP A 65 19.24 3.86 5.66
CA ASP A 65 18.64 4.08 6.97
C ASP A 65 17.12 3.90 6.89
N VAL A 66 16.66 2.67 7.17
CA VAL A 66 15.27 2.25 7.05
C VAL A 66 14.74 1.77 8.39
N THR A 67 13.64 2.38 8.83
CA THR A 67 12.82 1.93 9.97
C THR A 67 11.53 1.33 9.43
N CYS A 68 11.15 0.14 9.92
CA CYS A 68 9.90 -0.54 9.58
C CYS A 68 9.04 -0.69 10.83
N VAL A 69 7.75 -0.39 10.71
CA VAL A 69 6.75 -0.65 11.76
C VAL A 69 5.78 -1.71 11.26
N GLU A 70 5.57 -2.74 12.07
CA GLU A 70 4.65 -3.84 11.78
C GLU A 70 4.03 -4.35 13.09
N ALA A 71 2.75 -4.74 13.04
CA ALA A 71 2.03 -5.24 14.22
C ALA A 71 1.99 -6.78 14.30
N SER A 72 2.21 -7.49 13.18
CA SER A 72 2.23 -8.95 13.14
C SER A 72 3.61 -9.48 13.49
N SER A 73 3.73 -10.15 14.64
CA SER A 73 4.98 -10.83 15.06
C SER A 73 5.41 -11.92 14.07
N ASP A 74 4.47 -12.62 13.43
CA ASP A 74 4.76 -13.65 12.42
C ASP A 74 5.34 -13.04 11.14
N ALA A 75 4.77 -11.93 10.67
CA ALA A 75 5.30 -11.18 9.54
C ALA A 75 6.70 -10.63 9.83
N ILE A 76 6.92 -10.08 11.03
CA ILE A 76 8.24 -9.61 11.52
C ILE A 76 9.26 -10.75 11.52
N ALA A 77 8.89 -11.94 11.98
CA ALA A 77 9.80 -13.08 12.00
C ALA A 77 10.27 -13.48 10.59
N ILE A 78 9.38 -13.41 9.60
CA ILE A 78 9.70 -13.65 8.18
C ILE A 78 10.57 -12.52 7.62
N ALA A 79 10.21 -11.26 7.90
CA ALA A 79 10.99 -10.09 7.48
C ALA A 79 12.42 -10.13 8.03
N LYS A 80 12.61 -10.48 9.29
CA LYS A 80 13.94 -10.65 9.92
C LYS A 80 14.80 -11.70 9.18
N LYS A 81 14.22 -12.82 8.76
CA LYS A 81 14.96 -13.83 7.97
C LYS A 81 15.38 -13.30 6.59
N ARG A 82 14.55 -12.46 5.97
CA ARG A 82 14.80 -11.86 4.65
C ARG A 82 15.81 -10.73 4.71
N LEU A 83 15.64 -9.82 5.65
CA LEU A 83 16.33 -8.53 5.68
C LEU A 83 17.54 -8.49 6.63
N GLY A 84 17.60 -9.40 7.61
CA GLY A 84 18.65 -9.40 8.62
C GLY A 84 18.68 -8.09 9.42
N ASN A 85 19.87 -7.54 9.61
CA ASN A 85 20.10 -6.31 10.37
C ASN A 85 20.12 -5.04 9.49
N ARG A 86 19.61 -5.10 8.25
CA ARG A 86 19.60 -3.95 7.32
C ARG A 86 18.54 -2.89 7.64
N ILE A 87 17.65 -3.17 8.59
CA ILE A 87 16.55 -2.29 8.99
C ILE A 87 16.45 -2.18 10.50
N GLN A 88 15.88 -1.09 10.97
CA GLN A 88 15.37 -0.97 12.33
C GLN A 88 13.91 -1.44 12.36
N GLN A 89 13.64 -2.60 12.99
CA GLN A 89 12.29 -3.14 13.11
C GLN A 89 11.65 -2.69 14.43
N VAL A 90 10.46 -2.11 14.34
CA VAL A 90 9.60 -1.72 15.47
C VAL A 90 8.33 -2.55 15.41
N GLU A 91 8.04 -3.32 16.46
CA GLU A 91 6.79 -4.04 16.62
C GLU A 91 5.76 -3.15 17.33
N GLY A 92 4.59 -2.97 16.74
CA GLY A 92 3.51 -2.22 17.38
C GLY A 92 2.47 -1.67 16.42
N MET A 93 1.40 -1.14 17.00
CA MET A 93 0.32 -0.48 16.29
C MET A 93 0.65 1.01 16.09
N PHE A 94 0.31 1.54 14.92
CA PHE A 94 0.60 2.94 14.56
C PHE A 94 -0.04 3.94 15.52
N GLU A 95 -1.16 3.59 16.12
CA GLU A 95 -1.88 4.41 17.09
C GLU A 95 -1.09 4.62 18.40
N HIS A 96 -0.18 3.69 18.74
CA HIS A 96 0.44 3.62 20.06
C HIS A 96 1.96 3.70 20.07
N ILE A 97 2.62 3.45 18.94
CA ILE A 97 4.09 3.50 18.87
C ILE A 97 4.62 4.91 19.10
N ASN A 98 5.81 4.98 19.67
CA ASN A 98 6.58 6.20 19.77
C ASN A 98 7.87 6.05 18.96
N LEU A 99 8.05 6.88 17.94
CA LEU A 99 9.26 6.92 17.13
C LEU A 99 10.09 8.15 17.54
N PRO A 100 11.38 7.97 17.82
CA PRO A 100 12.19 9.02 18.45
C PRO A 100 12.66 10.11 17.48
N ARG A 101 12.37 9.97 16.17
CA ARG A 101 12.85 10.87 15.12
C ARG A 101 11.81 11.10 14.04
N GLN A 102 12.06 12.10 13.18
CA GLN A 102 11.34 12.35 11.95
C GLN A 102 12.04 11.72 10.75
N TYR A 103 11.27 11.56 9.66
CA TYR A 103 11.71 10.86 8.47
C TYR A 103 11.52 11.73 7.23
N ASP A 104 12.52 11.66 6.33
CA ASP A 104 12.51 12.38 5.06
C ASP A 104 11.62 11.70 4.02
N ASN A 105 11.43 10.39 4.18
CA ASN A 105 10.50 9.61 3.39
C ASN A 105 9.67 8.73 4.31
N ILE A 106 8.35 8.75 4.12
CA ILE A 106 7.44 7.80 4.77
C ILE A 106 6.65 7.08 3.69
N VAL A 107 6.54 5.78 3.79
CA VAL A 107 5.81 4.93 2.85
C VAL A 107 4.74 4.15 3.61
N MET A 108 3.50 4.18 3.11
CA MET A 108 2.38 3.37 3.58
C MET A 108 1.65 2.81 2.35
N THR A 109 1.78 1.50 2.11
CA THR A 109 1.23 0.84 0.93
C THR A 109 0.31 -0.29 1.30
N HIS A 110 -0.97 -0.18 0.93
CA HIS A 110 -2.02 -1.17 1.23
C HIS A 110 -2.12 -1.47 2.74
N VAL A 111 -2.21 -0.40 3.54
CA VAL A 111 -2.29 -0.45 5.01
C VAL A 111 -3.44 0.41 5.54
N LEU A 112 -3.67 1.59 4.96
CA LEU A 112 -4.65 2.55 5.47
C LEU A 112 -6.07 1.97 5.51
N GLU A 113 -6.40 1.10 4.56
CA GLU A 113 -7.70 0.41 4.47
C GLU A 113 -7.98 -0.56 5.62
N HIS A 114 -6.94 -0.94 6.37
CA HIS A 114 -7.04 -1.83 7.53
C HIS A 114 -7.22 -1.08 8.86
N LEU A 115 -7.03 0.23 8.89
CA LEU A 115 -7.04 1.01 10.13
C LEU A 115 -8.47 1.27 10.61
N ASP A 116 -8.67 1.24 11.93
CA ASP A 116 -9.95 1.58 12.56
C ASP A 116 -10.19 3.11 12.55
N ASP A 117 -9.14 3.91 12.75
CA ASP A 117 -9.16 5.38 12.57
C ASP A 117 -8.00 5.83 11.66
N PRO A 118 -8.18 5.80 10.34
CA PRO A 118 -7.14 6.17 9.39
C PRO A 118 -6.73 7.65 9.51
N VAL A 119 -7.66 8.55 9.83
CA VAL A 119 -7.35 10.00 9.94
C VAL A 119 -6.44 10.26 11.13
N GLN A 120 -6.65 9.58 12.25
CA GLN A 120 -5.78 9.71 13.43
C GLN A 120 -4.34 9.30 13.10
N VAL A 121 -4.14 8.18 12.41
CA VAL A 121 -2.79 7.73 12.02
C VAL A 121 -2.14 8.70 11.03
N LEU A 122 -2.89 9.19 10.03
CA LEU A 122 -2.41 10.20 9.10
C LEU A 122 -2.03 11.52 9.81
N GLN A 123 -2.75 11.91 10.88
CA GLN A 123 -2.39 13.06 11.72
C GLN A 123 -1.05 12.84 12.43
N ARG A 124 -0.79 11.62 12.92
CA ARG A 124 0.50 11.26 13.50
C ARG A 124 1.61 11.33 12.46
N VAL A 125 1.39 10.79 11.25
CA VAL A 125 2.34 10.96 10.13
C VAL A 125 2.68 12.43 9.94
N ASN A 126 1.68 13.30 9.83
CA ASN A 126 1.87 14.73 9.57
C ASN A 126 2.60 15.45 10.71
N ARG A 127 2.24 15.19 11.97
CA ARG A 127 2.69 15.99 13.11
C ARG A 127 3.97 15.47 13.75
N GLU A 128 4.11 14.13 13.81
CA GLU A 128 5.13 13.47 14.62
C GLU A 128 6.29 12.96 13.76
N TRP A 129 5.97 12.30 12.63
CA TRP A 129 6.96 11.48 11.92
C TRP A 129 7.51 12.10 10.63
N LEU A 130 6.71 12.88 9.89
CA LEU A 130 7.15 13.48 8.65
C LEU A 130 8.02 14.72 8.92
N SER A 131 9.24 14.76 8.35
CA SER A 131 10.12 15.93 8.43
C SER A 131 9.54 17.11 7.64
N GLU A 132 10.02 18.33 7.89
CA GLU A 132 9.48 19.56 7.26
C GLU A 132 9.57 19.54 5.73
N THR A 133 10.61 18.92 5.19
CA THR A 133 10.84 18.79 3.73
C THR A 133 10.57 17.40 3.20
N GLY A 134 10.06 16.51 4.07
CA GLY A 134 9.83 15.10 3.79
C GLY A 134 8.70 14.84 2.79
N ARG A 135 8.65 13.61 2.34
CA ARG A 135 7.58 13.08 1.46
C ARG A 135 6.90 11.89 2.11
N PHE A 136 5.58 11.90 2.06
CA PHE A 136 4.76 10.77 2.45
C PHE A 136 4.09 10.17 1.22
N PHE A 137 4.35 8.89 0.98
CA PHE A 137 3.81 8.09 -0.12
C PHE A 137 2.71 7.21 0.43
N LEU A 138 1.48 7.52 0.07
CA LEU A 138 0.29 6.81 0.52
C LEU A 138 -0.36 6.09 -0.67
N VAL A 139 -0.45 4.76 -0.59
CA VAL A 139 -1.05 3.92 -1.64
C VAL A 139 -2.14 3.03 -1.04
N CYS A 140 -3.31 3.03 -1.66
CA CYS A 140 -4.44 2.17 -1.29
C CYS A 140 -4.99 1.43 -2.51
N PRO A 141 -5.67 0.28 -2.33
CA PRO A 141 -6.51 -0.32 -3.35
C PRO A 141 -7.60 0.66 -3.79
N ASN A 142 -7.94 0.62 -5.07
CA ASN A 142 -8.88 1.57 -5.65
C ASN A 142 -10.30 1.01 -5.75
N ALA A 143 -11.26 1.65 -5.13
CA ALA A 143 -12.68 1.34 -5.27
C ALA A 143 -13.16 1.39 -6.74
N ASN A 144 -12.58 2.29 -7.55
CA ASN A 144 -12.96 2.48 -8.96
C ASN A 144 -12.12 1.63 -9.93
N ALA A 145 -11.29 0.71 -9.43
CA ALA A 145 -10.54 -0.20 -10.30
C ALA A 145 -11.49 -0.95 -11.27
N PRO A 146 -11.14 -1.08 -12.56
CA PRO A 146 -12.02 -1.74 -13.55
C PRO A 146 -12.42 -3.16 -13.14
N SER A 147 -11.52 -3.92 -12.52
CA SER A 147 -11.84 -5.25 -11.98
C SER A 147 -12.97 -5.23 -10.94
N ARG A 148 -13.01 -4.20 -10.08
CA ARG A 148 -14.11 -4.01 -9.11
C ARG A 148 -15.40 -3.59 -9.78
N GLN A 149 -15.32 -2.63 -10.71
CA GLN A 149 -16.50 -2.19 -11.48
C GLN A 149 -17.11 -3.35 -12.27
N ILE A 150 -16.29 -4.20 -12.88
CA ILE A 150 -16.74 -5.44 -13.54
C ILE A 150 -17.42 -6.37 -12.54
N ALA A 151 -16.84 -6.58 -11.37
CA ALA A 151 -17.43 -7.41 -10.32
C ALA A 151 -18.81 -6.89 -9.84
N VAL A 152 -19.01 -5.56 -9.79
CA VAL A 152 -20.33 -4.95 -9.54
C VAL A 152 -21.31 -5.31 -10.66
N LYS A 153 -20.90 -5.18 -11.93
CA LYS A 153 -21.77 -5.52 -13.09
C LYS A 153 -22.08 -7.01 -13.18
N MET A 154 -21.22 -7.87 -12.64
CA MET A 154 -21.44 -9.30 -12.50
C MET A 154 -22.32 -9.67 -11.28
N GLY A 155 -22.66 -8.71 -10.42
CA GLY A 155 -23.43 -8.94 -9.20
C GLY A 155 -22.63 -9.63 -8.08
N LEU A 156 -21.29 -9.66 -8.16
CA LEU A 156 -20.42 -10.28 -7.16
C LEU A 156 -20.19 -9.37 -5.95
N ILE A 157 -20.24 -8.07 -6.14
CA ILE A 157 -20.18 -7.06 -5.09
C ILE A 157 -21.30 -6.02 -5.30
N SER A 158 -21.80 -5.41 -4.22
CA SER A 158 -22.97 -4.54 -4.24
C SER A 158 -22.68 -3.16 -4.88
N HIS A 159 -21.50 -2.61 -4.63
CA HIS A 159 -21.05 -1.32 -5.17
C HIS A 159 -19.51 -1.22 -5.10
N ASN A 160 -18.93 -0.27 -5.82
CA ASN A 160 -17.46 -0.13 -5.97
C ASN A 160 -16.71 -0.03 -4.63
N ALA A 161 -17.26 0.67 -3.65
CA ALA A 161 -16.62 0.87 -2.34
C ALA A 161 -17.02 -0.20 -1.30
N ALA A 162 -17.74 -1.27 -1.69
CA ALA A 162 -18.12 -2.33 -0.76
C ALA A 162 -16.87 -3.09 -0.28
N VAL A 163 -16.77 -3.31 1.02
CA VAL A 163 -15.82 -4.29 1.58
C VAL A 163 -16.45 -5.66 1.44
N THR A 164 -15.78 -6.57 0.73
CA THR A 164 -16.26 -7.95 0.56
C THR A 164 -16.01 -8.78 1.81
N PRO A 165 -16.72 -9.91 2.02
CA PRO A 165 -16.45 -10.81 3.14
C PRO A 165 -14.97 -11.23 3.21
N ALA A 166 -14.35 -11.59 2.08
CA ALA A 166 -12.94 -11.97 2.02
C ALA A 166 -12.01 -10.81 2.41
N GLU A 167 -12.26 -9.60 1.92
CA GLU A 167 -11.50 -8.41 2.33
C GLU A 167 -11.67 -8.11 3.82
N ALA A 168 -12.89 -8.24 4.37
CA ALA A 168 -13.16 -8.04 5.81
C ALA A 168 -12.42 -9.08 6.67
N GLU A 169 -12.33 -10.34 6.23
CA GLU A 169 -11.55 -11.38 6.90
C GLU A 169 -10.06 -11.07 6.93
N HIS A 170 -9.53 -10.42 5.89
CA HIS A 170 -8.17 -9.90 5.82
C HIS A 170 -8.00 -8.53 6.49
N GLY A 171 -9.00 -8.07 7.21
CA GLY A 171 -8.93 -6.89 8.06
C GLY A 171 -9.25 -5.57 7.37
N HIS A 172 -9.71 -5.55 6.11
CA HIS A 172 -10.16 -4.31 5.47
C HIS A 172 -11.38 -3.72 6.19
N ARG A 173 -11.37 -2.41 6.38
CA ARG A 173 -12.44 -1.63 7.01
C ARG A 173 -13.12 -0.69 6.01
N ILE A 174 -12.35 -0.23 5.02
CA ILE A 174 -12.77 0.77 4.04
C ILE A 174 -12.13 0.48 2.69
N THR A 175 -12.79 0.87 1.60
CA THR A 175 -12.22 0.88 0.25
C THR A 175 -12.19 2.32 -0.25
N TYR A 176 -11.02 2.82 -0.61
CA TYR A 176 -10.79 4.19 -1.02
C TYR A 176 -10.99 4.40 -2.53
N ALA A 177 -11.59 5.53 -2.91
CA ALA A 177 -11.44 6.17 -4.20
C ALA A 177 -10.44 7.34 -4.03
N LEU A 178 -9.91 7.88 -5.14
CA LEU A 178 -8.86 8.90 -5.09
C LEU A 178 -9.30 10.17 -4.33
N ASP A 179 -10.54 10.61 -4.52
CA ASP A 179 -11.12 11.76 -3.82
C ASP A 179 -11.33 11.52 -2.33
N THR A 180 -11.75 10.31 -1.94
CA THR A 180 -11.95 9.98 -0.52
C THR A 180 -10.61 9.81 0.20
N LEU A 181 -9.59 9.30 -0.47
CA LEU A 181 -8.23 9.23 0.06
C LEU A 181 -7.65 10.63 0.27
N GLU A 182 -7.78 11.52 -0.73
CA GLU A 182 -7.33 12.91 -0.64
C GLU A 182 -8.07 13.69 0.45
N ARG A 183 -9.37 13.47 0.59
CA ARG A 183 -10.17 14.06 1.67
C ARG A 183 -9.63 13.70 3.05
N ASP A 184 -9.31 12.41 3.29
CA ASP A 184 -8.85 11.96 4.60
C ASP A 184 -7.41 12.41 4.87
N ALA A 185 -6.54 12.45 3.85
CA ALA A 185 -5.22 13.06 3.95
C ALA A 185 -5.29 14.56 4.30
N SER A 186 -6.20 15.30 3.64
CA SER A 186 -6.42 16.72 3.92
C SER A 186 -7.00 16.97 5.32
N ARG A 187 -7.94 16.13 5.79
CA ARG A 187 -8.47 16.18 7.16
C ARG A 187 -7.39 15.92 8.21
N ALA A 188 -6.37 15.14 7.88
CA ALA A 188 -5.22 14.91 8.72
C ALA A 188 -4.21 16.09 8.72
N GLY A 189 -4.46 17.11 7.90
CA GLY A 189 -3.60 18.28 7.75
C GLY A 189 -2.42 18.07 6.80
N LEU A 190 -2.36 16.96 6.07
CA LEU A 190 -1.35 16.72 5.05
C LEU A 190 -1.63 17.60 3.81
N ARG A 191 -0.56 18.08 3.17
CA ARG A 191 -0.64 18.80 1.90
C ARG A 191 -0.37 17.83 0.74
N VAL A 192 -1.40 17.51 -0.01
CA VAL A 192 -1.27 16.66 -1.21
C VAL A 192 -0.57 17.45 -2.31
N VAL A 193 0.56 16.95 -2.78
CA VAL A 193 1.38 17.59 -3.84
C VAL A 193 1.34 16.83 -5.16
N HIS A 194 0.95 15.56 -5.11
CA HIS A 194 0.74 14.75 -6.31
C HIS A 194 -0.32 13.71 -6.04
N ARG A 195 -1.13 13.44 -7.06
CA ARG A 195 -2.14 12.38 -7.08
C ARG A 195 -2.03 11.59 -8.37
N SER A 196 -2.02 10.28 -8.27
CA SER A 196 -1.95 9.43 -9.45
C SER A 196 -2.55 8.04 -9.18
N GLY A 197 -2.58 7.22 -10.22
CA GLY A 197 -2.91 5.81 -10.13
C GLY A 197 -1.70 4.94 -10.46
N ILE A 198 -1.74 3.72 -9.98
CA ILE A 198 -0.70 2.73 -10.25
C ILE A 198 -1.34 1.54 -10.93
N PHE A 199 -0.95 1.31 -12.17
CA PHE A 199 -1.24 0.13 -12.98
C PHE A 199 -2.72 -0.06 -13.33
N PHE A 200 -3.08 0.18 -14.59
CA PHE A 200 -4.41 -0.11 -15.13
C PHE A 200 -4.56 -1.62 -15.36
N LYS A 201 -5.62 -2.23 -14.80
CA LYS A 201 -5.95 -3.65 -15.05
C LYS A 201 -7.44 -3.94 -14.90
N ALA A 202 -7.97 -4.83 -15.74
CA ALA A 202 -9.37 -5.24 -15.71
C ALA A 202 -9.61 -6.57 -14.96
N LEU A 203 -8.57 -7.35 -14.71
CA LEU A 203 -8.66 -8.65 -14.06
C LEU A 203 -8.29 -8.56 -12.57
N ALA A 204 -8.84 -9.47 -11.77
CA ALA A 204 -8.48 -9.61 -10.36
C ALA A 204 -7.07 -10.17 -10.18
N ASN A 205 -6.45 -9.99 -8.99
CA ASN A 205 -5.07 -10.40 -8.73
C ASN A 205 -4.85 -11.90 -8.91
N PHE A 206 -5.80 -12.75 -8.49
CA PHE A 206 -5.70 -14.20 -8.68
C PHE A 206 -5.73 -14.61 -10.17
N GLN A 207 -6.41 -13.83 -11.03
CA GLN A 207 -6.42 -14.06 -12.48
C GLN A 207 -5.08 -13.66 -13.07
N TRP A 208 -4.51 -12.55 -12.62
CA TRP A 208 -3.17 -12.11 -13.00
C TRP A 208 -2.10 -13.14 -12.61
N ASP A 209 -2.14 -13.71 -11.40
CA ASP A 209 -1.20 -14.76 -10.98
C ASP A 209 -1.20 -15.96 -11.96
N ARG A 210 -2.37 -16.31 -12.51
CA ARG A 210 -2.46 -17.37 -13.53
C ARG A 210 -1.90 -16.94 -14.89
N LEU A 211 -2.20 -15.72 -15.33
CA LEU A 211 -1.73 -15.21 -16.62
C LEU A 211 -0.21 -15.01 -16.64
N LEU A 212 0.38 -14.58 -15.53
CA LEU A 212 1.83 -14.40 -15.41
C LEU A 212 2.63 -15.72 -15.45
N GLN A 213 1.96 -16.87 -15.35
CA GLN A 213 2.56 -18.19 -15.57
C GLN A 213 2.56 -18.63 -17.04
N THR A 214 2.06 -17.78 -17.94
CA THR A 214 1.98 -18.02 -19.37
C THR A 214 2.83 -16.99 -20.12
N ASP A 215 2.98 -17.16 -21.41
CA ASP A 215 3.64 -16.23 -22.33
C ASP A 215 2.72 -15.13 -22.89
N ILE A 216 1.44 -15.08 -22.44
CA ILE A 216 0.44 -14.11 -22.91
C ILE A 216 0.82 -12.67 -22.52
N ILE A 217 1.39 -12.49 -21.33
CA ILE A 217 1.70 -11.17 -20.76
C ILE A 217 3.18 -10.86 -20.95
N SER A 218 3.50 -9.98 -21.88
CA SER A 218 4.86 -9.50 -22.10
C SER A 218 5.23 -8.34 -21.15
N LYS A 219 6.53 -8.03 -21.05
CA LYS A 219 7.01 -6.85 -20.30
C LYS A 219 6.49 -5.54 -20.88
N GLU A 220 6.38 -5.46 -22.19
CA GLU A 220 5.85 -4.29 -22.90
C GLU A 220 4.36 -4.09 -22.60
N TYR A 221 3.60 -5.17 -22.49
CA TYR A 221 2.20 -5.10 -22.06
C TYR A 221 2.07 -4.57 -20.64
N LEU A 222 2.90 -5.06 -19.72
CA LEU A 222 2.91 -4.56 -18.33
C LEU A 222 3.27 -3.07 -18.29
N GLU A 223 4.28 -2.64 -19.04
CA GLU A 223 4.65 -1.22 -19.14
C GLU A 223 3.51 -0.40 -19.76
N GLY A 224 2.83 -0.91 -20.79
CA GLY A 224 1.64 -0.29 -21.37
C GLY A 224 0.52 -0.10 -20.36
N CYS A 225 0.23 -1.10 -19.51
CA CYS A 225 -0.74 -0.99 -18.42
C CYS A 225 -0.35 0.09 -17.39
N TYR A 226 0.93 0.21 -17.06
CA TYR A 226 1.42 1.26 -16.17
C TYR A 226 1.25 2.65 -16.80
N GLN A 227 1.68 2.82 -18.05
CA GLN A 227 1.58 4.11 -18.75
C GLN A 227 0.13 4.53 -18.99
N LEU A 228 -0.74 3.60 -19.34
CA LEU A 228 -2.18 3.87 -19.46
C LEU A 228 -2.78 4.34 -18.12
N GLY A 229 -2.30 3.77 -17.01
CA GLY A 229 -2.70 4.19 -15.67
C GLY A 229 -2.34 5.65 -15.34
N GLN A 230 -1.27 6.19 -15.94
CA GLN A 230 -0.91 7.61 -15.76
C GLN A 230 -1.93 8.54 -16.45
N GLN A 231 -2.62 8.09 -17.49
CA GLN A 231 -3.67 8.83 -18.17
C GLN A 231 -5.02 8.72 -17.47
N TYR A 232 -5.28 7.60 -16.80
CA TYR A 232 -6.55 7.30 -16.14
C TYR A 232 -6.35 6.90 -14.67
N PRO A 233 -5.84 7.81 -13.83
CA PRO A 233 -5.48 7.48 -12.44
C PRO A 233 -6.64 6.92 -11.63
N ASP A 234 -7.87 7.39 -11.86
CA ASP A 234 -9.07 6.91 -11.16
C ASP A 234 -9.48 5.47 -11.55
N LEU A 235 -8.91 4.92 -12.63
CA LEU A 235 -9.18 3.57 -13.12
C LEU A 235 -8.00 2.60 -12.88
N CYS A 236 -7.03 2.99 -12.08
CA CYS A 236 -5.90 2.11 -11.75
C CYS A 236 -6.27 1.07 -10.67
N SER A 237 -5.44 0.04 -10.58
CA SER A 237 -5.54 -0.99 -9.53
C SER A 237 -5.40 -0.40 -8.14
N SER A 238 -4.40 0.47 -7.98
CA SER A 238 -4.17 1.23 -6.76
C SER A 238 -4.15 2.72 -7.07
N ILE A 239 -4.50 3.51 -6.07
CA ILE A 239 -4.43 4.97 -6.08
C ILE A 239 -3.30 5.42 -5.17
N MET A 240 -2.65 6.53 -5.54
CA MET A 240 -1.48 7.07 -4.85
C MET A 240 -1.62 8.56 -4.58
N LEU A 241 -1.24 8.97 -3.38
CA LEU A 241 -0.95 10.36 -3.04
C LEU A 241 0.52 10.49 -2.65
N VAL A 242 1.14 11.59 -3.08
CA VAL A 242 2.37 12.09 -2.47
C VAL A 242 2.00 13.32 -1.66
N CYS A 243 2.35 13.29 -0.39
CA CYS A 243 2.03 14.38 0.53
C CYS A 243 3.28 14.99 1.12
N GLU A 244 3.16 16.24 1.52
CA GLU A 244 4.11 16.96 2.35
C GLU A 244 3.48 17.29 3.68
N ARG A 245 4.31 17.64 4.65
CA ARG A 245 3.83 18.19 5.91
C ARG A 245 3.00 19.45 5.66
N GLY A 246 1.76 19.42 6.16
CA GLY A 246 0.90 20.59 6.10
C GLY A 246 1.15 21.53 7.28
N ASN A 247 0.76 22.77 7.12
CA ASN A 247 0.84 23.77 8.20
C ASN A 247 -0.08 23.35 9.36
N ARG A 248 0.40 23.60 10.58
CA ARG A 248 -0.36 23.41 11.82
C ARG A 248 -1.54 24.37 11.90
#